data_8c696b0cc2adc7dae39f2a9d00657525
#
_entry.id   8c696b0cc2adc7dae39f2a9d00657525
#
_cell.length_a   1.000
_cell.length_b   1.000
_cell.length_c   1.000
_cell.angle_alpha   90.00
_cell.angle_beta   90.00
_cell.angle_gamma   90.00
#
_symmetry.space_group_name_H-M   'P 1'
#
loop_
_entity.id
_entity.type
_entity.pdbx_description
1 polymer ?
#
loop_
_entity_poly.entity_id
_entity_poly.type
_entity_poly.pdbx_seq_one_letter_code
_entity_poly.pdbx_strand_id
1 'polypeptide(L)'
;DLFQGEAAKFKLFLGPMTGAFKLEYEGNKPNASLDIDIWKNGQKVDSAGSIGDLFYSSDEQKDSKEVELIISVDTESIEGQKESCKIKVNTNSHSGSSLSTFTIPWDKKLTAHGLIQDTRPRSFSIDQPVHVFGMHATSSNRIHAADLSTDSLRNTEWALVFTCVLMKNTLNKRFELECSIHDHN
;
A
#
# COMPACT_ATOMS: atom_id res chain seq x y z
N ASP A 1 0.69 12.66 -8.14
CA ASP A 1 0.54 11.32 -8.78
C ASP A 1 1.78 11.08 -9.63
N LEU A 2 2.54 10.02 -9.31
CA LEU A 2 3.71 9.59 -10.09
C LEU A 2 3.36 9.21 -11.54
N PHE A 3 2.08 9.08 -11.86
CA PHE A 3 1.57 8.78 -13.19
C PHE A 3 1.02 10.01 -13.93
N GLN A 4 1.54 11.19 -13.67
CA GLN A 4 1.24 12.39 -14.46
C GLN A 4 2.23 12.59 -15.61
N GLY A 5 1.79 13.33 -16.62
CA GLY A 5 2.60 13.64 -17.79
C GLY A 5 2.96 12.37 -18.58
N GLU A 6 4.23 12.20 -18.94
CA GLU A 6 4.69 11.07 -19.73
C GLU A 6 4.56 9.72 -19.01
N ALA A 7 4.55 9.68 -17.69
CA ALA A 7 4.40 8.47 -16.90
C ALA A 7 2.96 7.93 -16.90
N ALA A 8 1.96 8.75 -17.25
CA ALA A 8 0.55 8.33 -17.30
C ALA A 8 0.32 7.11 -18.23
N LYS A 9 1.09 6.99 -19.30
CA LYS A 9 1.03 5.86 -20.22
C LYS A 9 1.33 4.51 -19.57
N PHE A 10 2.14 4.48 -18.51
CA PHE A 10 2.51 3.24 -17.81
C PHE A 10 1.38 2.71 -16.91
N LYS A 11 0.44 3.56 -16.49
CA LYS A 11 -0.72 3.13 -15.69
C LYS A 11 -1.56 2.08 -16.40
N LEU A 12 -1.65 2.15 -17.73
CA LEU A 12 -2.38 1.16 -18.54
C LEU A 12 -1.75 -0.25 -18.46
N PHE A 13 -0.43 -0.34 -18.31
CA PHE A 13 0.26 -1.63 -18.17
C PHE A 13 0.21 -2.19 -16.74
N LEU A 14 0.06 -1.32 -15.75
CA LEU A 14 0.01 -1.71 -14.35
C LEU A 14 -1.39 -2.12 -13.89
N GLY A 15 -2.39 -1.85 -14.73
CA GLY A 15 -3.79 -2.19 -14.45
C GLY A 15 -4.54 -1.13 -13.62
N PRO A 16 -5.88 -1.23 -13.56
CA PRO A 16 -6.73 -0.24 -12.93
C PRO A 16 -6.59 -0.18 -11.40
N MET A 17 -6.14 -1.26 -10.78
CA MET A 17 -5.94 -1.33 -9.32
C MET A 17 -4.49 -1.00 -8.96
N THR A 18 -4.02 0.15 -9.42
CA THR A 18 -2.66 0.63 -9.19
C THR A 18 -2.66 1.97 -8.51
N GLY A 19 -1.79 2.12 -7.52
CA GLY A 19 -1.49 3.38 -6.86
C GLY A 19 0.01 3.56 -6.66
N ALA A 20 0.40 4.82 -6.53
CA ALA A 20 1.78 5.17 -6.22
C ALA A 20 1.79 6.30 -5.21
N PHE A 21 2.67 6.24 -4.24
CA PHE A 21 2.83 7.24 -3.20
C PHE A 21 4.27 7.31 -2.73
N LYS A 22 4.59 8.40 -2.09
CA LYS A 22 5.92 8.70 -1.57
C LYS A 22 5.86 8.75 -0.05
N LEU A 23 6.81 8.13 0.60
CA LEU A 23 7.06 8.24 2.03
C LEU A 23 8.32 9.05 2.24
N GLU A 24 8.26 10.02 3.13
CA GLU A 24 9.40 10.82 3.54
C GLU A 24 9.51 10.82 5.06
N TYR A 25 10.73 10.94 5.58
CA TYR A 25 10.96 11.12 6.99
C TYR A 25 11.89 12.29 7.28
N GLU A 26 11.67 12.92 8.44
CA GLU A 26 12.58 13.92 8.98
C GLU A 26 13.33 13.37 10.20
N GLY A 27 14.58 13.80 10.36
CA GLY A 27 15.40 13.36 11.49
C GLY A 27 16.15 12.06 11.22
N ASN A 28 16.14 11.14 12.20
CA ASN A 28 16.84 9.86 12.09
C ASN A 28 16.01 8.83 11.37
N LYS A 29 16.68 7.97 10.61
CA LYS A 29 16.09 6.88 9.84
C LYS A 29 15.19 5.99 10.69
N PRO A 30 13.90 5.87 10.38
CA PRO A 30 12.99 5.00 11.09
C PRO A 30 13.14 3.56 10.61
N ASN A 31 12.78 2.60 11.47
CA ASN A 31 12.47 1.27 11.02
C ASN A 31 10.99 1.25 10.59
N ALA A 32 10.74 1.12 9.30
CA ALA A 32 9.40 1.18 8.72
C ALA A 32 9.10 -0.07 7.93
N SER A 33 7.87 -0.58 8.05
CA SER A 33 7.35 -1.67 7.24
C SER A 33 6.05 -1.28 6.54
N LEU A 34 5.75 -2.01 5.45
CA LEU A 34 4.47 -1.98 4.77
C LEU A 34 3.80 -3.33 4.98
N ASP A 35 2.77 -3.37 5.81
CA ASP A 35 1.96 -4.56 6.04
C ASP A 35 0.80 -4.61 5.04
N ILE A 36 0.49 -5.81 4.55
CA ILE A 36 -0.58 -6.06 3.58
C ILE A 36 -1.62 -6.94 4.26
N ASP A 37 -2.74 -6.33 4.64
CA ASP A 37 -3.75 -6.93 5.48
C ASP A 37 -5.02 -7.26 4.70
N ILE A 38 -5.58 -8.44 4.97
CA ILE A 38 -6.86 -8.89 4.42
C ILE A 38 -7.95 -8.61 5.44
N TRP A 39 -8.96 -7.86 5.02
CA TRP A 39 -10.11 -7.49 5.82
C TRP A 39 -11.37 -8.14 5.27
N LYS A 40 -12.26 -8.61 6.15
CA LYS A 40 -13.59 -9.11 5.80
C LYS A 40 -14.60 -8.57 6.80
N ASN A 41 -15.71 -8.01 6.28
CA ASN A 41 -16.77 -7.44 7.09
C ASN A 41 -16.24 -6.46 8.16
N GLY A 42 -15.29 -5.62 7.75
CA GLY A 42 -14.72 -4.59 8.61
C GLY A 42 -13.72 -5.06 9.67
N GLN A 43 -13.23 -6.27 9.57
CA GLN A 43 -12.23 -6.81 10.49
C GLN A 43 -11.02 -7.36 9.74
N LYS A 44 -9.83 -7.10 10.24
CA LYS A 44 -8.62 -7.75 9.78
C LYS A 44 -8.71 -9.24 10.13
N VAL A 45 -8.65 -10.09 9.12
CA VAL A 45 -8.79 -11.54 9.28
C VAL A 45 -7.52 -12.30 8.95
N ASP A 46 -6.63 -11.72 8.13
CA ASP A 46 -5.41 -12.38 7.67
C ASP A 46 -4.39 -11.34 7.20
N SER A 47 -3.18 -11.78 6.86
CA SER A 47 -2.13 -10.99 6.23
C SER A 47 -1.67 -11.66 4.94
N ALA A 48 -1.53 -10.87 3.89
CA ALA A 48 -0.92 -11.31 2.64
C ALA A 48 0.61 -11.27 2.69
N GLY A 49 1.18 -10.52 3.61
CA GLY A 49 2.61 -10.38 3.81
C GLY A 49 3.02 -9.02 4.35
N SER A 50 4.32 -8.81 4.43
CA SER A 50 4.92 -7.54 4.87
C SER A 50 6.22 -7.28 4.12
N ILE A 51 6.55 -6.01 3.94
CA ILE A 51 7.84 -5.54 3.41
C ILE A 51 8.49 -4.69 4.51
N GLY A 52 9.59 -5.18 5.07
CA GLY A 52 10.38 -4.46 6.08
C GLY A 52 11.40 -3.50 5.47
N ASP A 53 12.02 -2.74 6.34
CA ASP A 53 13.16 -1.87 6.01
C ASP A 53 12.91 -0.96 4.79
N LEU A 54 11.76 -0.30 4.73
CA LEU A 54 11.36 0.53 3.59
C LEU A 54 12.39 1.59 3.20
N PHE A 55 13.13 2.12 4.18
CA PHE A 55 14.19 3.11 3.99
C PHE A 55 15.60 2.50 4.00
N TYR A 56 15.72 1.18 3.71
CA TYR A 56 17.01 0.55 3.65
C TYR A 56 17.90 1.19 2.58
N SER A 57 19.15 1.45 2.95
CA SER A 57 20.21 1.83 2.03
C SER A 57 21.47 1.04 2.36
N SER A 58 22.12 0.49 1.37
CA SER A 58 23.40 -0.19 1.53
C SER A 58 24.57 0.78 1.78
N ASP A 59 24.36 2.06 1.54
CA ASP A 59 25.32 3.15 1.72
C ASP A 59 24.80 4.13 2.77
N GLU A 60 25.32 4.04 4.00
CA GLU A 60 24.92 4.92 5.12
C GLU A 60 25.17 6.41 4.84
N GLN A 61 26.08 6.74 3.90
CA GLN A 61 26.36 8.13 3.52
C GLN A 61 25.36 8.69 2.50
N LYS A 62 24.52 7.82 1.92
CA LYS A 62 23.50 8.15 0.92
C LYS A 62 22.09 7.84 1.39
N ASP A 63 21.83 7.94 2.69
CA ASP A 63 20.47 7.72 3.20
C ASP A 63 19.47 8.63 2.48
N SER A 64 18.69 8.03 1.61
CA SER A 64 17.52 8.69 1.05
C SER A 64 16.49 8.86 2.15
N LYS A 65 16.08 10.10 2.38
CA LYS A 65 14.97 10.39 3.32
C LYS A 65 13.61 10.06 2.73
N GLU A 66 13.59 9.53 1.53
CA GLU A 66 12.37 9.24 0.79
C GLU A 66 12.41 7.87 0.12
N VAL A 67 11.25 7.25 0.00
CA VAL A 67 10.99 6.05 -0.78
C VAL A 67 9.69 6.19 -1.54
N GLU A 68 9.71 5.82 -2.81
CA GLU A 68 8.51 5.71 -3.64
C GLU A 68 8.00 4.28 -3.61
N LEU A 69 6.70 4.13 -3.46
CA LEU A 69 6.01 2.85 -3.46
C LEU A 69 4.99 2.83 -4.61
N ILE A 70 5.11 1.83 -5.47
CA ILE A 70 4.15 1.59 -6.54
C ILE A 70 3.50 0.24 -6.25
N ILE A 71 2.19 0.25 -6.07
CA ILE A 71 1.40 -0.95 -5.77
C ILE A 71 0.50 -1.25 -6.96
N SER A 72 0.48 -2.50 -7.40
CA SER A 72 -0.45 -3.00 -8.40
C SER A 72 -1.10 -4.28 -7.89
N VAL A 73 -2.41 -4.35 -7.99
CA VAL A 73 -3.21 -5.52 -7.59
C VAL A 73 -3.99 -6.02 -8.78
N ASP A 74 -3.72 -7.26 -9.18
CA ASP A 74 -4.37 -7.93 -10.31
C ASP A 74 -5.12 -9.16 -9.81
N THR A 75 -6.36 -9.32 -10.28
CA THR A 75 -7.12 -10.56 -10.10
C THR A 75 -6.99 -11.40 -11.35
N GLU A 76 -6.34 -12.57 -11.24
CA GLU A 76 -6.14 -13.49 -12.34
C GLU A 76 -7.15 -14.64 -12.24
N SER A 77 -7.94 -14.80 -13.30
CA SER A 77 -8.80 -15.97 -13.50
C SER A 77 -8.26 -16.74 -14.70
N ILE A 78 -7.61 -17.88 -14.45
CA ILE A 78 -7.11 -18.77 -15.50
C ILE A 78 -8.04 -19.98 -15.51
N GLU A 79 -8.61 -20.27 -16.69
CA GLU A 79 -9.51 -21.40 -16.89
C GLU A 79 -8.87 -22.71 -16.41
N GLY A 80 -9.56 -23.41 -15.51
CA GLY A 80 -9.07 -24.66 -14.89
C GLY A 80 -8.11 -24.48 -13.68
N GLN A 81 -7.79 -23.26 -13.27
CA GLN A 81 -6.99 -22.97 -12.09
C GLN A 81 -7.83 -22.28 -10.99
N LYS A 82 -7.29 -22.30 -9.75
CA LYS A 82 -7.87 -21.49 -8.67
C LYS A 82 -7.62 -20.03 -8.98
N GLU A 83 -8.66 -19.22 -8.83
CA GLU A 83 -8.54 -17.79 -8.94
C GLU A 83 -7.60 -17.23 -7.88
N SER A 84 -6.75 -16.32 -8.29
CA SER A 84 -5.76 -15.69 -7.42
C SER A 84 -5.75 -14.19 -7.59
N CYS A 85 -5.38 -13.51 -6.51
CA CYS A 85 -5.07 -12.09 -6.51
C CYS A 85 -3.56 -11.96 -6.37
N LYS A 86 -2.93 -11.33 -7.35
CA LYS A 86 -1.50 -11.05 -7.39
C LYS A 86 -1.25 -9.60 -6.99
N ILE A 87 -0.42 -9.42 -6.00
CA ILE A 87 -0.04 -8.14 -5.44
C ILE A 87 1.42 -7.90 -5.78
N LYS A 88 1.72 -6.80 -6.44
CA LYS A 88 3.09 -6.36 -6.73
C LYS A 88 3.35 -5.06 -6.01
N VAL A 89 4.45 -4.98 -5.31
CA VAL A 89 4.91 -3.75 -4.66
C VAL A 89 6.33 -3.47 -5.12
N ASN A 90 6.50 -2.38 -5.82
CA ASN A 90 7.81 -1.84 -6.14
C ASN A 90 8.18 -0.78 -5.10
N THR A 91 9.35 -0.93 -4.51
CA THR A 91 9.97 0.10 -3.66
C THR A 91 11.11 0.72 -4.44
N ASN A 92 11.14 2.04 -4.57
CA ASN A 92 12.15 2.77 -5.29
C ASN A 92 12.75 3.85 -4.39
N SER A 93 14.04 3.80 -4.18
CA SER A 93 14.79 4.75 -3.39
C SER A 93 16.04 5.22 -4.14
N HIS A 94 16.76 6.16 -3.60
CA HIS A 94 18.03 6.64 -4.19
C HIS A 94 19.08 5.52 -4.32
N SER A 95 19.01 4.49 -3.48
CA SER A 95 19.93 3.35 -3.48
C SER A 95 19.54 2.21 -4.43
N GLY A 96 18.35 2.26 -5.02
CA GLY A 96 17.90 1.22 -5.94
C GLY A 96 16.40 0.95 -5.88
N SER A 97 15.99 -0.06 -6.63
CA SER A 97 14.60 -0.49 -6.76
C SER A 97 14.47 -1.97 -6.42
N SER A 98 13.39 -2.34 -5.74
CA SER A 98 13.05 -3.71 -5.39
C SER A 98 11.60 -4.01 -5.77
N LEU A 99 11.33 -5.24 -6.24
CA LEU A 99 10.00 -5.71 -6.56
C LEU A 99 9.65 -6.92 -5.69
N SER A 100 8.62 -6.77 -4.88
CA SER A 100 8.02 -7.84 -4.10
C SER A 100 6.71 -8.30 -4.73
N THR A 101 6.45 -9.61 -4.72
CA THR A 101 5.22 -10.18 -5.26
C THR A 101 4.60 -11.11 -4.23
N PHE A 102 3.31 -10.91 -3.97
CA PHE A 102 2.50 -11.76 -3.09
C PHE A 102 1.34 -12.33 -3.90
N THR A 103 0.90 -13.51 -3.54
CA THR A 103 -0.25 -14.16 -4.17
C THR A 103 -1.17 -14.69 -3.08
N ILE A 104 -2.43 -14.31 -3.14
CA ILE A 104 -3.46 -14.77 -2.22
C ILE A 104 -4.63 -15.42 -2.99
N PRO A 105 -5.38 -16.34 -2.38
CA PRO A 105 -6.59 -16.84 -2.99
C PRO A 105 -7.61 -15.72 -3.25
N TRP A 106 -8.25 -15.76 -4.40
CA TRP A 106 -9.35 -14.84 -4.74
C TRP A 106 -10.69 -15.57 -4.67
N ASP A 107 -11.70 -14.92 -4.09
CA ASP A 107 -13.07 -15.45 -4.09
C ASP A 107 -13.81 -14.93 -5.34
N LYS A 108 -14.13 -15.83 -6.27
CA LYS A 108 -14.87 -15.52 -7.50
C LYS A 108 -16.25 -14.89 -7.28
N LYS A 109 -16.79 -14.97 -6.06
CA LYS A 109 -18.04 -14.29 -5.72
C LYS A 109 -17.87 -12.78 -5.64
N LEU A 110 -16.65 -12.28 -5.46
CA LEU A 110 -16.35 -10.85 -5.44
C LEU A 110 -16.29 -10.33 -6.88
N THR A 111 -17.44 -9.91 -7.40
CA THR A 111 -17.64 -9.55 -8.81
C THR A 111 -17.37 -8.09 -9.13
N ALA A 112 -17.39 -7.22 -8.12
CA ALA A 112 -17.06 -5.81 -8.26
C ALA A 112 -15.93 -5.44 -7.31
N HIS A 113 -14.96 -4.66 -7.79
CA HIS A 113 -13.83 -4.18 -7.00
C HIS A 113 -13.43 -2.76 -7.42
N GLY A 114 -12.81 -2.04 -6.51
CA GLY A 114 -12.37 -0.67 -6.73
C GLY A 114 -11.26 -0.26 -5.78
N LEU A 115 -10.55 0.79 -6.15
CA LEU A 115 -9.54 1.40 -5.29
C LEU A 115 -10.21 2.11 -4.10
N ILE A 116 -9.57 1.98 -2.95
CA ILE A 116 -9.82 2.87 -1.82
C ILE A 116 -8.79 3.98 -1.94
N GLN A 117 -9.24 5.15 -2.40
CA GLN A 117 -8.39 6.30 -2.62
C GLN A 117 -8.47 7.27 -1.45
N ASP A 118 -7.31 7.71 -0.98
CA ASP A 118 -7.19 8.88 -0.12
C ASP A 118 -6.04 9.74 -0.66
N THR A 119 -6.41 10.89 -1.17
CA THR A 119 -5.49 11.79 -1.90
C THR A 119 -4.85 12.84 -0.99
N ARG A 120 -5.13 12.80 0.32
CA ARG A 120 -4.62 13.81 1.26
C ARG A 120 -3.26 13.41 1.81
N PRO A 121 -2.29 14.35 1.83
CA PRO A 121 -1.05 14.16 2.59
C PRO A 121 -1.37 13.83 4.04
N ARG A 122 -0.66 12.87 4.61
CA ARG A 122 -0.84 12.48 6.01
C ARG A 122 0.50 12.44 6.71
N SER A 123 0.54 12.97 7.92
CA SER A 123 1.64 12.79 8.85
C SER A 123 1.28 11.68 9.83
N PHE A 124 2.22 10.84 10.17
CA PHE A 124 2.02 9.81 11.17
C PHE A 124 3.26 9.65 12.04
N SER A 125 3.06 9.17 13.24
CA SER A 125 4.11 9.00 14.21
C SER A 125 4.32 7.54 14.56
N ILE A 126 5.41 7.27 15.28
CA ILE A 126 5.65 5.97 15.90
C ILE A 126 4.44 5.60 16.76
N ASP A 127 4.05 4.33 16.76
CA ASP A 127 2.90 3.76 17.46
C ASP A 127 1.52 4.04 16.82
N GLN A 128 1.46 4.68 15.66
CA GLN A 128 0.22 4.87 14.91
C GLN A 128 0.34 4.27 13.49
N PRO A 129 -0.14 3.04 13.26
CA PRO A 129 -0.24 2.48 11.92
C PRO A 129 -1.12 3.36 11.02
N VAL A 130 -0.69 3.60 9.79
CA VAL A 130 -1.45 4.40 8.83
C VAL A 130 -1.76 3.58 7.59
N HIS A 131 -3.03 3.47 7.25
CA HIS A 131 -3.45 2.86 5.99
C HIS A 131 -3.12 3.82 4.85
N VAL A 132 -2.33 3.37 3.90
CA VAL A 132 -1.79 4.21 2.81
C VAL A 132 -2.38 3.91 1.45
N PHE A 133 -2.87 2.70 1.24
CA PHE A 133 -3.46 2.25 0.00
C PHE A 133 -4.45 1.13 0.29
N GLY A 134 -5.45 0.94 -0.57
CA GLY A 134 -6.38 -0.15 -0.44
C GLY A 134 -7.14 -0.45 -1.72
N MET A 135 -7.64 -1.68 -1.76
CA MET A 135 -8.62 -2.15 -2.73
C MET A 135 -9.75 -2.81 -1.95
N HIS A 136 -10.98 -2.54 -2.33
CA HIS A 136 -12.12 -3.25 -1.78
C HIS A 136 -12.89 -4.00 -2.86
N ALA A 137 -13.61 -5.03 -2.45
CA ALA A 137 -14.38 -5.86 -3.34
C ALA A 137 -15.69 -6.31 -2.68
N THR A 138 -16.67 -6.62 -3.50
CA THR A 138 -17.99 -7.06 -3.07
C THR A 138 -18.59 -8.10 -4.00
N SER A 139 -19.43 -8.97 -3.46
CA SER A 139 -20.25 -9.91 -4.20
C SER A 139 -21.49 -9.25 -4.83
N SER A 140 -21.78 -8.02 -4.46
CA SER A 140 -22.86 -7.23 -5.03
C SER A 140 -22.40 -6.57 -6.34
N ASN A 141 -23.36 -6.32 -7.26
CA ASN A 141 -23.06 -5.59 -8.51
C ASN A 141 -22.89 -4.07 -8.30
N ARG A 142 -22.86 -3.61 -7.06
CA ARG A 142 -22.69 -2.20 -6.71
C ARG A 142 -21.54 -2.06 -5.75
N ILE A 143 -20.57 -1.24 -6.12
CA ILE A 143 -19.49 -0.83 -5.24
C ILE A 143 -19.72 0.62 -4.82
N HIS A 144 -19.52 0.91 -3.56
CA HIS A 144 -19.62 2.26 -3.01
C HIS A 144 -18.22 2.85 -2.87
N ALA A 145 -18.12 4.17 -2.96
CA ALA A 145 -16.86 4.83 -2.65
C ALA A 145 -16.49 4.55 -1.18
N ALA A 146 -15.23 4.23 -0.96
CA ALA A 146 -14.66 3.98 0.37
C ALA A 146 -13.39 4.82 0.54
N ASP A 147 -13.07 5.15 1.79
CA ASP A 147 -11.81 5.74 2.19
C ASP A 147 -11.06 4.81 3.15
N LEU A 148 -9.84 5.19 3.53
CA LEU A 148 -8.99 4.38 4.42
C LEU A 148 -9.30 4.60 5.91
N SER A 149 -10.39 5.25 6.27
CA SER A 149 -10.82 5.37 7.66
C SER A 149 -11.33 4.04 8.20
N THR A 150 -11.17 3.81 9.49
CA THR A 150 -11.67 2.60 10.14
C THR A 150 -13.18 2.45 9.96
N ASP A 151 -13.93 3.55 9.96
CA ASP A 151 -15.39 3.51 9.81
C ASP A 151 -15.81 3.11 8.40
N SER A 152 -15.09 3.61 7.37
CA SER A 152 -15.32 3.20 5.99
C SER A 152 -14.97 1.72 5.78
N LEU A 153 -13.83 1.28 6.29
CA LEU A 153 -13.39 -0.12 6.20
C LEU A 153 -14.37 -1.09 6.89
N ARG A 154 -15.02 -0.68 7.98
CA ARG A 154 -16.06 -1.50 8.66
C ARG A 154 -17.24 -1.84 7.77
N ASN A 155 -17.50 -1.04 6.75
CA ASN A 155 -18.62 -1.23 5.83
C ASN A 155 -18.23 -1.99 4.56
N THR A 156 -16.98 -2.45 4.45
CA THR A 156 -16.52 -3.23 3.29
C THR A 156 -16.72 -4.73 3.52
N GLU A 157 -17.24 -5.45 2.51
CA GLU A 157 -17.36 -6.89 2.54
C GLU A 157 -15.99 -7.57 2.54
N TRP A 158 -15.11 -7.10 1.67
CA TRP A 158 -13.72 -7.53 1.56
C TRP A 158 -12.83 -6.35 1.21
N ALA A 159 -11.65 -6.29 1.81
CA ALA A 159 -10.64 -5.30 1.44
C ALA A 159 -9.22 -5.84 1.60
N LEU A 160 -8.33 -5.34 0.76
CA LEU A 160 -6.89 -5.44 0.88
C LEU A 160 -6.37 -4.07 1.29
N VAL A 161 -5.74 -3.99 2.46
CA VAL A 161 -5.33 -2.72 3.06
C VAL A 161 -3.82 -2.74 3.27
N PHE A 162 -3.16 -1.73 2.75
CA PHE A 162 -1.71 -1.53 2.91
C PHE A 162 -1.49 -0.52 4.03
N THR A 163 -0.73 -0.93 5.02
CA THR A 163 -0.53 -0.19 6.26
C THR A 163 0.94 0.07 6.49
N CYS A 164 1.33 1.34 6.56
CA CYS A 164 2.64 1.72 7.03
C CYS A 164 2.71 1.62 8.55
N VAL A 165 3.74 0.93 9.04
CA VAL A 165 4.02 0.76 10.46
C VAL A 165 5.43 1.27 10.75
N LEU A 166 5.54 2.16 11.72
CA LEU A 166 6.83 2.62 12.23
C LEU A 166 7.16 1.89 13.52
N MET A 167 8.30 1.22 13.54
CA MET A 167 8.78 0.52 14.72
C MET A 167 9.79 1.39 15.48
N LYS A 168 9.71 1.36 16.81
CA LYS A 168 10.73 2.01 17.65
C LYS A 168 12.07 1.34 17.43
N ASN A 169 13.05 2.09 16.99
CA ASN A 169 14.43 1.68 17.19
C ASN A 169 14.70 1.68 18.70
N THR A 170 15.02 0.52 19.26
CA THR A 170 15.31 0.35 20.71
C THR A 170 16.46 1.22 21.21
N LEU A 171 17.15 1.92 20.34
CA LEU A 171 18.34 2.72 20.64
C LEU A 171 18.12 4.23 20.71
N ASN A 172 16.96 4.79 20.31
CA ASN A 172 16.82 6.25 20.34
C ASN A 172 15.41 6.75 20.68
N LYS A 173 15.39 7.73 21.59
CA LYS A 173 14.23 8.46 22.08
C LYS A 173 13.69 9.41 21.00
N ARG A 174 12.35 9.41 20.84
CA ARG A 174 11.50 10.42 20.20
C ARG A 174 11.83 10.76 18.74
N PHE A 175 11.00 10.29 17.84
CA PHE A 175 10.98 10.72 16.44
C PHE A 175 9.56 11.15 16.06
N GLU A 176 9.46 12.31 15.44
CA GLU A 176 8.29 12.74 14.69
C GLU A 176 8.59 12.41 13.23
N LEU A 177 7.72 11.66 12.59
CA LEU A 177 7.81 11.33 11.18
C LEU A 177 6.63 11.99 10.49
N GLU A 178 6.93 12.86 9.53
CA GLU A 178 5.92 13.34 8.59
C GLU A 178 5.96 12.46 7.34
N CYS A 179 4.86 11.81 7.05
CA CYS A 179 4.66 11.11 5.79
C CYS A 179 3.68 11.90 4.94
N SER A 180 4.14 12.42 3.84
CA SER A 180 3.28 13.10 2.89
C SER A 180 3.02 12.20 1.69
N ILE A 181 1.77 11.81 1.52
CA ILE A 181 1.30 11.18 0.29
C ILE A 181 1.02 12.32 -0.68
N HIS A 182 1.96 12.59 -1.58
CA HIS A 182 1.78 13.66 -2.57
C HIS A 182 1.03 13.09 -3.76
N ASP A 183 -0.28 13.28 -3.75
CA ASP A 183 -1.06 13.31 -4.98
C ASP A 183 -0.97 14.73 -5.52
N HIS A 184 -0.13 14.94 -6.54
CA HIS A 184 -0.17 16.17 -7.28
C HIS A 184 -1.34 16.11 -8.29
N ASN A 185 -2.36 16.94 -8.05
CA ASN A 185 -3.40 17.27 -9.03
C ASN A 185 -2.80 17.90 -10.29
#